data_97465a6ad9717f7b03c30f016c985301
#
_entry.id   97465a6ad9717f7b03c30f016c985301
#
_cell.length_a   1.000
_cell.length_b   1.000
_cell.length_c   1.000
_cell.angle_alpha   90.00
_cell.angle_beta   90.00
_cell.angle_gamma   90.00
#
_symmetry.space_group_name_H-M   'P 1'
#
loop_
_entity.id
_entity.type
_entity.pdbx_description
1 polymer ?
#
loop_
_entity_poly.entity_id
_entity_poly.type
_entity_poly.pdbx_seq_one_letter_code
_entity_poly.pdbx_strand_id
1 'polypeptide(L)' 'YQRRGLGRELLEHLIRELETRDVFTLWLEVRASNVAAIALYESLGFNEATIRRNYYPTAEGREDAIIMALPIG' A
#
# COMPACT_ATOMS: atom_id res chain seq x y z
N TYR A 1 -8.17 -16.02 -5.50
CA TYR A 1 -9.07 -15.52 -6.48
C TYR A 1 -8.36 -14.64 -7.51
N GLN A 2 -8.81 -14.64 -8.73
CA GLN A 2 -8.15 -13.98 -9.85
C GLN A 2 -7.97 -12.48 -9.66
N ARG A 3 -8.88 -11.83 -8.96
CA ARG A 3 -8.78 -10.39 -8.72
C ARG A 3 -7.54 -10.02 -7.94
N ARG A 4 -7.14 -10.88 -7.00
CA ARG A 4 -5.95 -10.62 -6.22
C ARG A 4 -4.70 -10.66 -7.10
N GLY A 5 -4.61 -11.68 -7.96
CA GLY A 5 -3.49 -11.78 -8.89
C GLY A 5 -3.48 -10.64 -9.89
N LEU A 6 -4.65 -10.27 -10.40
CA LEU A 6 -4.77 -9.17 -11.34
C LEU A 6 -4.36 -7.84 -10.71
N GLY A 7 -4.77 -7.60 -9.46
CA GLY A 7 -4.38 -6.39 -8.75
C GLY A 7 -2.88 -6.30 -8.56
N ARG A 8 -2.23 -7.42 -8.25
CA ARG A 8 -0.78 -7.47 -8.11
C ARG A 8 -0.08 -7.13 -9.43
N GLU A 9 -0.54 -7.70 -10.53
CA GLU A 9 0.04 -7.44 -11.86
C GLU A 9 -0.09 -5.97 -12.26
N LEU A 10 -1.24 -5.38 -12.01
CA LEU A 10 -1.46 -3.97 -12.31
C LEU A 10 -0.52 -3.08 -11.50
N LEU A 11 -0.35 -3.39 -10.23
CA LEU A 11 0.51 -2.61 -9.36
C LEU A 11 1.98 -2.75 -9.75
N GLU A 12 2.41 -3.95 -10.10
CA GLU A 12 3.77 -4.18 -10.56
C GLU A 12 4.04 -3.42 -11.86
N HIS A 13 3.07 -3.40 -12.76
CA HIS A 13 3.18 -2.67 -14.02
C HIS A 13 3.31 -1.16 -13.74
N LEU A 14 2.50 -0.65 -12.83
CA LEU A 14 2.56 0.75 -12.44
C LEU A 14 3.93 1.12 -11.86
N ILE A 15 4.46 0.27 -11.00
CA ILE A 15 5.78 0.50 -10.40
C ILE A 15 6.86 0.61 -11.48
N ARG A 16 6.83 -0.28 -12.47
CA ARG A 16 7.79 -0.22 -13.57
C ARG A 16 7.67 1.07 -14.37
N GLU A 17 6.44 1.50 -14.63
CA GLU A 17 6.20 2.77 -15.31
C GLU A 17 6.78 3.94 -14.53
N LEU A 18 6.58 3.95 -13.22
CA LEU A 18 7.08 5.02 -12.37
C LEU A 18 8.61 5.04 -12.32
N GLU A 19 9.25 3.89 -12.38
CA GLU A 19 10.70 3.80 -12.41
C GLU A 19 11.30 4.54 -13.60
N THR A 20 10.58 4.55 -14.72
CA THR A 20 11.05 5.23 -15.94
C THR A 20 10.81 6.73 -15.91
N ARG A 21 10.15 7.24 -14.88
CA ARG A 21 9.75 8.65 -14.75
C ARG A 21 10.46 9.38 -13.62
N ASP A 22 11.54 8.85 -13.13
CA ASP A 22 12.32 9.46 -12.06
C ASP A 22 11.52 9.67 -10.77
N VAL A 23 10.61 8.77 -10.48
CA VAL A 23 9.90 8.75 -9.20
C VAL A 23 10.76 8.01 -8.19
N PHE A 24 11.04 8.62 -7.04
CA PHE A 24 11.94 8.04 -6.05
C PHE A 24 11.24 7.17 -5.03
N THR A 25 10.02 7.52 -4.67
CA THR A 25 9.27 6.77 -3.66
C THR A 25 7.79 6.81 -3.96
N LEU A 26 7.15 5.68 -3.84
CA LEU A 26 5.70 5.56 -3.98
C LEU A 26 5.10 5.37 -2.60
N TRP A 27 4.13 6.21 -2.24
CA TRP A 27 3.47 6.17 -0.94
C TRP A 27 2.04 5.72 -1.10
N LEU A 28 1.56 4.95 -0.15
CA LEU A 28 0.14 4.60 -0.11
C LEU A 28 -0.34 4.53 1.35
N GLU A 29 -1.65 4.52 1.49
CA GLU A 29 -2.31 4.49 2.77
C GLU A 29 -3.25 3.31 2.80
N VAL A 30 -3.26 2.56 3.88
CA VAL A 30 -4.09 1.37 4.01
C VAL A 30 -4.66 1.30 5.42
N ARG A 31 -5.90 0.80 5.55
CA ARG A 31 -6.51 0.60 6.86
C ARG A 31 -5.76 -0.49 7.61
N ALA A 32 -5.54 -0.27 8.89
CA ALA A 32 -4.83 -1.24 9.73
C ALA A 32 -5.51 -2.61 9.74
N SER A 33 -6.83 -2.65 9.60
CA SER A 33 -7.59 -3.89 9.58
C SER A 33 -7.48 -4.66 8.26
N ASN A 34 -6.97 -4.02 7.21
CA ASN A 34 -6.90 -4.65 5.89
C ASN A 34 -5.62 -5.48 5.74
N VAL A 35 -5.60 -6.60 6.45
CA VAL A 35 -4.42 -7.47 6.52
C VAL A 35 -4.01 -8.00 5.14
N ALA A 36 -5.00 -8.33 4.30
CA ALA A 36 -4.71 -8.85 2.96
C ALA A 36 -4.00 -7.82 2.09
N ALA A 37 -4.43 -6.57 2.14
CA ALA A 37 -3.78 -5.50 1.38
C ALA A 37 -2.37 -5.23 1.90
N ILE A 38 -2.20 -5.21 3.22
CA ILE A 38 -0.89 -5.01 3.84
C ILE A 38 0.08 -6.11 3.39
N ALA A 39 -0.36 -7.37 3.43
CA ALA A 39 0.46 -8.48 3.00
C ALA A 39 0.84 -8.37 1.52
N LEU A 40 -0.10 -7.94 0.67
CA LEU A 40 0.17 -7.74 -0.74
C LEU A 40 1.24 -6.67 -0.95
N TYR A 41 1.10 -5.53 -0.29
CA TYR A 41 2.05 -4.43 -0.46
C TYR A 41 3.43 -4.81 0.08
N GLU A 42 3.49 -5.50 1.21
CA GLU A 42 4.76 -5.98 1.74
C GLU A 42 5.45 -6.96 0.77
N SER A 43 4.67 -7.81 0.12
CA SER A 43 5.22 -8.75 -0.86
C SER A 43 5.78 -8.05 -2.09
N LEU A 44 5.38 -6.82 -2.35
CA LEU A 44 5.88 -6.02 -3.45
C LEU A 44 7.06 -5.13 -3.04
N GLY A 45 7.42 -5.15 -1.77
CA GLY A 45 8.56 -4.39 -1.27
C GLY A 45 8.21 -3.13 -0.50
N PHE A 46 6.93 -2.85 -0.29
CA PHE A 46 6.53 -1.71 0.53
C PHE A 46 6.89 -1.95 1.98
N ASN A 47 7.29 -0.88 2.66
CA ASN A 47 7.60 -0.90 4.08
C ASN A 47 6.69 0.07 4.82
N GLU A 48 6.37 -0.29 6.06
CA GLU A 48 5.61 0.60 6.91
C GLU A 48 6.46 1.81 7.26
N ALA A 49 5.96 3.00 6.94
CA ALA A 49 6.69 4.24 7.20
C ALA A 49 6.18 4.91 8.47
N THR A 50 4.87 4.99 8.65
CA THR A 50 4.28 5.59 9.84
C THR A 50 2.85 5.10 10.01
N ILE A 51 2.27 5.41 11.15
CA ILE A 51 0.89 5.07 11.46
C ILE A 51 0.17 6.37 11.81
N ARG A 52 -0.98 6.59 11.17
CA ARG A 52 -1.90 7.69 11.52
C ARG A 52 -2.97 7.12 12.41
N ARG A 53 -2.96 7.48 13.65
CA ARG A 53 -3.89 6.93 14.63
C ARG A 53 -5.28 7.54 14.48
N ASN A 54 -6.30 6.70 14.66
CA ASN A 54 -7.71 7.10 14.64
C ASN A 54 -8.10 7.85 13.36
N TYR A 55 -7.55 7.41 12.23
CA TYR A 55 -7.71 8.14 10.98
C TYR A 55 -9.01 7.80 10.25
N TYR A 56 -9.35 6.52 10.18
CA TYR A 56 -10.55 6.08 9.46
C TYR A 56 -11.73 5.93 10.41
N PRO A 57 -12.90 6.53 10.10
CA PRO A 57 -14.10 6.27 10.89
C PRO A 57 -14.61 4.84 10.65
N THR A 58 -15.08 4.20 11.71
CA THR A 58 -15.70 2.89 11.64
C THR A 58 -17.00 2.91 12.44
N ALA A 59 -17.80 1.86 12.33
CA ALA A 59 -19.05 1.75 13.08
C ALA A 59 -18.82 1.73 14.60
N GLU A 60 -17.64 1.28 15.03
CA GLU A 60 -17.32 1.12 16.45
C GLU A 60 -16.39 2.21 16.99
N GLY A 61 -16.07 3.21 16.15
CA GLY A 61 -15.15 4.27 16.52
C GLY A 61 -14.25 4.62 15.36
N ARG A 62 -12.95 4.52 15.56
CA ARG A 62 -11.98 4.84 14.53
C ARG A 62 -10.89 3.79 14.48
N GLU A 63 -10.29 3.61 13.33
CA GLU A 63 -9.14 2.74 13.20
C GLU A 63 -7.95 3.49 12.61
N ASP A 64 -6.78 2.93 12.80
CA ASP A 64 -5.54 3.53 12.33
C ASP A 64 -5.37 3.34 10.83
N ALA A 65 -4.62 4.26 10.22
CA ALA A 65 -4.14 4.12 8.86
C ALA A 65 -2.65 3.85 8.91
N ILE A 66 -2.20 2.93 8.06
CA ILE A 66 -0.78 2.63 7.93
C ILE A 66 -0.31 3.26 6.62
N ILE A 67 0.73 4.08 6.71
CA ILE A 67 1.34 4.68 5.54
C ILE A 67 2.52 3.81 5.14
N MET A 68 2.48 3.30 3.93
CA MET A 68 3.53 2.42 3.41
C MET A 68 4.28 3.10 2.28
N ALA A 69 5.54 2.79 2.15
CA ALA A 69 6.41 3.41 1.17
C ALA A 69 7.21 2.34 0.43
N LEU A 70 7.37 2.55 -0.86
CA LEU A 70 8.22 1.72 -1.71
C LEU A 70 9.27 2.60 -2.37
N PRO A 71 10.55 2.43 -2.03
CA PRO A 71 11.61 3.13 -2.74
C PRO A 71 11.71 2.59 -4.16
N ILE A 72 11.71 3.47 -5.13
CA ILE A 72 11.69 3.08 -6.55
C ILE A 72 13.01 3.41 -7.25
N GLY A 73 13.64 4.44 -6.91
CA GLY A 73 14.83 4.87 -7.61
C GLY A 73 16.15 4.29 -7.07
#